data_6830d196a532d4a9b0393975c3f6dd8b
#
_entry.id   6830d196a532d4a9b0393975c3f6dd8b
#
_cell.length_a   1.000
_cell.length_b   1.000
_cell.length_c   1.000
_cell.angle_alpha   90.00
_cell.angle_beta   90.00
_cell.angle_gamma   90.00
#
_symmetry.space_group_name_H-M   'P 1'
#
loop_
_entity.id
_entity.type
_entity.pdbx_description
1 polymer ?
#
loop_
_entity_poly.entity_id
_entity_poly.type
_entity_poly.pdbx_seq_one_letter_code
_entity_poly.pdbx_strand_id
1 'polypeptide(L)'
;MSWDKITEQQNSASANIDENSTLEILSIINNEDAGVALAIQNKLSEIEAFIKALILRVKGGGRLFYVGSGTSGRLGVLDAAECPPTFSTSSTMVKGIIAGGYDALVRSIEGAEDNPIDGAKVIIDYGINSESTVLGITASSTTPFVLGALEKAKEFGAMTGLLLCNNPPKLEYVDHIISIIVGPEVISGSTRMKAGTATKMVLNMITTTLMIKLNKTYGNLMVDLKASNEKLWDRGTRIIQHLTDLSYDDSLKLLQSADGEVKTAIVMEKLKMEAGDTRKKLNENKGSLRKVLNGELS
;
A
#
# COMPACT_ATOMS: atom_id res chain seq x y z
N MET A 1 11.84 -29.55 1.07
CA MET A 1 10.70 -28.69 1.46
C MET A 1 10.34 -29.06 2.88
N SER A 2 10.29 -28.10 3.79
CA SER A 2 9.88 -28.36 5.17
C SER A 2 8.36 -28.19 5.25
N TRP A 3 7.66 -29.31 5.43
CA TRP A 3 6.20 -29.36 5.63
C TRP A 3 5.75 -28.65 6.93
N ASP A 4 6.71 -28.12 7.70
CA ASP A 4 6.45 -27.37 8.92
C ASP A 4 5.88 -25.97 8.65
N LYS A 5 6.04 -25.46 7.43
CA LYS A 5 5.47 -24.17 7.04
C LYS A 5 4.00 -24.35 6.66
N ILE A 6 3.14 -23.48 7.22
CA ILE A 6 1.69 -23.51 6.98
C ILE A 6 1.38 -23.40 5.49
N THR A 7 2.09 -22.55 4.75
CA THR A 7 1.90 -22.36 3.30
C THR A 7 2.25 -23.57 2.44
N GLU A 8 3.04 -24.52 2.98
CA GLU A 8 3.45 -25.76 2.28
C GLU A 8 2.57 -26.97 2.67
N GLN A 9 1.74 -26.84 3.68
CA GLN A 9 0.83 -27.92 4.13
C GLN A 9 -0.26 -28.20 3.09
N GLN A 10 -0.80 -29.40 3.11
CA GLN A 10 -1.95 -29.76 2.30
C GLN A 10 -3.23 -29.19 2.91
N ASN A 11 -4.10 -28.66 2.06
CA ASN A 11 -5.43 -28.22 2.47
C ASN A 11 -6.41 -29.39 2.38
N SER A 12 -7.00 -29.77 3.50
CA SER A 12 -7.95 -30.90 3.54
C SER A 12 -9.23 -30.64 2.73
N ALA A 13 -9.65 -29.37 2.60
CA ALA A 13 -10.83 -29.02 1.82
C ALA A 13 -10.63 -29.21 0.30
N SER A 14 -9.39 -29.31 -0.16
CA SER A 14 -9.05 -29.45 -1.58
C SER A 14 -8.25 -30.72 -1.90
N ALA A 15 -8.29 -31.73 -1.01
CA ALA A 15 -7.47 -32.95 -1.15
C ALA A 15 -7.66 -33.68 -2.49
N ASN A 16 -8.88 -33.69 -3.03
CA ASN A 16 -9.24 -34.35 -4.30
C ASN A 16 -9.81 -33.34 -5.31
N ILE A 17 -9.28 -32.12 -5.33
CA ILE A 17 -9.84 -31.01 -6.13
C ILE A 17 -9.79 -31.28 -7.64
N ASP A 18 -8.83 -32.10 -8.09
CA ASP A 18 -8.66 -32.50 -9.49
C ASP A 18 -9.77 -33.46 -10.00
N GLU A 19 -10.52 -34.09 -9.09
CA GLU A 19 -11.68 -34.95 -9.41
C GLU A 19 -12.99 -34.16 -9.44
N ASN A 20 -13.01 -32.93 -8.98
CA ASN A 20 -14.21 -32.11 -8.84
C ASN A 20 -14.66 -31.47 -10.17
N SER A 21 -15.96 -31.22 -10.30
CA SER A 21 -16.51 -30.40 -11.37
C SER A 21 -16.03 -28.95 -11.26
N THR A 22 -16.08 -28.20 -12.36
CA THR A 22 -15.69 -26.78 -12.38
C THR A 22 -16.40 -25.96 -11.30
N LEU A 23 -17.69 -26.17 -11.07
CA LEU A 23 -18.46 -25.45 -10.06
C LEU A 23 -18.01 -25.80 -8.64
N GLU A 24 -17.71 -27.05 -8.36
CA GLU A 24 -17.18 -27.48 -7.07
C GLU A 24 -15.80 -26.88 -6.81
N ILE A 25 -14.90 -26.87 -7.81
CA ILE A 25 -13.59 -26.22 -7.72
C ILE A 25 -13.75 -24.74 -7.36
N LEU A 26 -14.61 -24.01 -8.08
CA LEU A 26 -14.86 -22.59 -7.81
C LEU A 26 -15.44 -22.38 -6.41
N SER A 27 -16.33 -23.25 -5.96
CA SER A 27 -16.93 -23.19 -4.62
C SER A 27 -15.88 -23.42 -3.51
N ILE A 28 -14.98 -24.38 -3.70
CA ILE A 28 -13.88 -24.64 -2.76
C ILE A 28 -12.97 -23.41 -2.65
N ILE A 29 -12.53 -22.85 -3.79
CA ILE A 29 -11.67 -21.65 -3.82
C ILE A 29 -12.36 -20.47 -3.13
N ASN A 30 -13.62 -20.21 -3.46
CA ASN A 30 -14.36 -19.08 -2.88
C ASN A 30 -14.55 -19.22 -1.37
N ASN A 31 -14.84 -20.45 -0.88
CA ASN A 31 -15.03 -20.71 0.55
C ASN A 31 -13.72 -20.52 1.32
N GLU A 32 -12.58 -20.95 0.77
CA GLU A 32 -11.27 -20.75 1.35
C GLU A 32 -10.90 -19.25 1.39
N ASP A 33 -11.16 -18.51 0.31
CA ASP A 33 -10.86 -17.07 0.23
C ASP A 33 -11.73 -16.25 1.21
N ALA A 34 -12.95 -16.69 1.53
CA ALA A 34 -13.84 -16.01 2.48
C ALA A 34 -13.22 -15.86 3.88
N GLY A 35 -12.28 -16.73 4.26
CA GLY A 35 -11.56 -16.68 5.54
C GLY A 35 -10.49 -15.59 5.64
N VAL A 36 -10.02 -15.05 4.51
CA VAL A 36 -8.88 -14.13 4.47
C VAL A 36 -9.13 -12.84 5.26
N ALA A 37 -10.30 -12.23 5.11
CA ALA A 37 -10.63 -10.99 5.82
C ALA A 37 -10.67 -11.19 7.34
N LEU A 38 -11.14 -12.34 7.82
CA LEU A 38 -11.16 -12.67 9.25
C LEU A 38 -9.74 -12.89 9.80
N ALA A 39 -8.85 -13.52 9.02
CA ALA A 39 -7.45 -13.68 9.40
C ALA A 39 -6.77 -12.31 9.58
N ILE A 40 -7.06 -11.35 8.70
CA ILE A 40 -6.55 -9.98 8.81
C ILE A 40 -7.16 -9.25 10.01
N GLN A 41 -8.46 -9.41 10.27
CA GLN A 41 -9.15 -8.78 11.39
C GLN A 41 -8.48 -9.09 12.73
N ASN A 42 -7.99 -10.31 12.91
CA ASN A 42 -7.29 -10.75 14.11
C ASN A 42 -5.91 -10.10 14.29
N LYS A 43 -5.42 -9.33 13.29
CA LYS A 43 -4.10 -8.71 13.24
C LYS A 43 -4.13 -7.19 13.04
N LEU A 44 -5.30 -6.58 13.22
CA LEU A 44 -5.45 -5.13 13.06
C LEU A 44 -4.58 -4.31 14.03
N SER A 45 -4.30 -4.82 15.22
CA SER A 45 -3.43 -4.15 16.21
C SER A 45 -1.97 -4.06 15.74
N GLU A 46 -1.45 -5.13 15.15
CA GLU A 46 -0.08 -5.17 14.60
C GLU A 46 0.03 -4.27 13.36
N ILE A 47 -0.99 -4.30 12.49
CA ILE A 47 -1.08 -3.41 11.33
C ILE A 47 -1.15 -1.95 11.78
N GLU A 48 -1.97 -1.63 12.78
CA GLU A 48 -2.09 -0.28 13.35
C GLU A 48 -0.76 0.21 13.93
N ALA A 49 -0.07 -0.63 14.69
CA ALA A 49 1.22 -0.28 15.29
C ALA A 49 2.26 0.12 14.21
N PHE A 50 2.37 -0.68 13.14
CA PHE A 50 3.22 -0.36 12.00
C PHE A 50 2.81 0.96 11.32
N ILE A 51 1.51 1.14 11.04
CA ILE A 51 1.01 2.35 10.38
C ILE A 51 1.26 3.60 11.23
N LYS A 52 1.06 3.55 12.55
CA LYS A 52 1.34 4.68 13.44
C LYS A 52 2.81 5.12 13.38
N ALA A 53 3.73 4.17 13.40
CA ALA A 53 5.15 4.45 13.29
C ALA A 53 5.51 5.00 11.89
N LEU A 54 4.94 4.41 10.82
CA LEU A 54 5.10 4.88 9.44
C LEU A 54 4.64 6.34 9.25
N ILE A 55 3.47 6.70 9.80
CA ILE A 55 2.92 8.05 9.70
C ILE A 55 3.88 9.09 10.29
N LEU A 56 4.50 8.80 11.43
CA LEU A 56 5.46 9.72 12.05
C LEU A 56 6.67 9.94 11.16
N ARG A 57 7.22 8.88 10.55
CA ARG A 57 8.37 8.98 9.63
C ARG A 57 8.02 9.73 8.36
N VAL A 58 6.88 9.41 7.72
CA VAL A 58 6.48 10.09 6.47
C VAL A 58 6.15 11.57 6.72
N LYS A 59 5.56 11.93 7.87
CA LYS A 59 5.38 13.34 8.26
C LYS A 59 6.70 14.08 8.49
N GLY A 60 7.77 13.37 8.83
CA GLY A 60 9.13 13.88 8.93
C GLY A 60 9.90 13.93 7.60
N GLY A 61 9.26 13.59 6.47
CA GLY A 61 9.90 13.56 5.15
C GLY A 61 10.41 12.17 4.72
N GLY A 62 10.23 11.16 5.55
CA GLY A 62 10.62 9.78 5.24
C GLY A 62 9.77 9.13 4.15
N ARG A 63 10.23 7.98 3.66
CA ARG A 63 9.63 7.22 2.55
C ARG A 63 9.33 5.77 2.94
N LEU A 64 8.34 5.16 2.29
CA LEU A 64 8.02 3.74 2.44
C LEU A 64 8.57 2.95 1.24
N PHE A 65 9.29 1.87 1.52
CA PHE A 65 9.74 0.91 0.52
C PHE A 65 9.16 -0.47 0.81
N TYR A 66 8.48 -1.04 -0.17
CA TYR A 66 8.10 -2.44 -0.19
C TYR A 66 9.21 -3.26 -0.84
N VAL A 67 9.60 -4.35 -0.23
CA VAL A 67 10.62 -5.27 -0.76
C VAL A 67 10.06 -6.67 -0.77
N GLY A 68 10.00 -7.31 -1.94
CA GLY A 68 9.43 -8.65 -2.09
C GLY A 68 9.94 -9.38 -3.32
N SER A 69 9.60 -10.66 -3.44
CA SER A 69 9.83 -11.48 -4.63
C SER A 69 8.52 -12.02 -5.20
N GLY A 70 8.53 -12.44 -6.46
CA GLY A 70 7.38 -13.06 -7.11
C GLY A 70 6.08 -12.27 -6.92
N THR A 71 5.02 -12.93 -6.46
CA THR A 71 3.70 -12.31 -6.18
C THR A 71 3.79 -11.20 -5.15
N SER A 72 4.55 -11.40 -4.07
CA SER A 72 4.71 -10.40 -3.00
C SER A 72 5.34 -9.11 -3.52
N GLY A 73 6.40 -9.22 -4.33
CA GLY A 73 7.04 -8.06 -4.96
C GLY A 73 6.12 -7.35 -5.95
N ARG A 74 5.36 -8.09 -6.78
CA ARG A 74 4.39 -7.51 -7.71
C ARG A 74 3.30 -6.72 -7.00
N LEU A 75 2.76 -7.25 -5.91
CA LEU A 75 1.73 -6.57 -5.10
C LEU A 75 2.28 -5.30 -4.45
N GLY A 76 3.53 -5.31 -3.96
CA GLY A 76 4.19 -4.11 -3.45
C GLY A 76 4.37 -3.03 -4.53
N VAL A 77 4.78 -3.43 -5.74
CA VAL A 77 4.89 -2.49 -6.87
C VAL A 77 3.53 -1.96 -7.30
N LEU A 78 2.50 -2.81 -7.36
CA LEU A 78 1.14 -2.43 -7.71
C LEU A 78 0.60 -1.36 -6.73
N ASP A 79 0.64 -1.62 -5.43
CA ASP A 79 0.14 -0.69 -4.41
C ASP A 79 0.89 0.65 -4.44
N ALA A 80 2.22 0.61 -4.58
CA ALA A 80 3.05 1.81 -4.70
C ALA A 80 2.71 2.65 -5.94
N ALA A 81 2.47 1.99 -7.09
CA ALA A 81 2.16 2.67 -8.35
C ALA A 81 0.79 3.37 -8.36
N GLU A 82 -0.16 2.90 -7.54
CA GLU A 82 -1.50 3.49 -7.43
C GLU A 82 -1.57 4.73 -6.50
N CYS A 83 -0.54 4.97 -5.68
CA CYS A 83 -0.52 6.13 -4.77
C CYS A 83 -0.46 7.48 -5.50
N PRO A 84 0.41 7.71 -6.52
CA PRO A 84 0.46 8.99 -7.22
C PRO A 84 -0.84 9.37 -7.94
N PRO A 85 -1.49 8.52 -8.74
CA PRO A 85 -2.72 8.90 -9.44
C PRO A 85 -3.92 9.08 -8.50
N THR A 86 -3.93 8.40 -7.34
CA THR A 86 -5.03 8.45 -6.39
C THR A 86 -4.93 9.63 -5.43
N PHE A 87 -3.72 9.94 -4.95
CA PHE A 87 -3.49 10.87 -3.84
C PHE A 87 -2.54 12.02 -4.18
N SER A 88 -2.15 12.17 -5.46
CA SER A 88 -1.18 13.17 -5.92
C SER A 88 0.09 13.20 -5.08
N THR A 89 0.60 12.01 -4.75
CA THR A 89 1.88 11.87 -4.05
C THR A 89 3.04 11.88 -5.03
N SER A 90 4.24 12.22 -4.53
CA SER A 90 5.45 11.91 -5.27
C SER A 90 5.55 10.40 -5.51
N SER A 91 5.99 9.99 -6.69
CA SER A 91 6.31 8.59 -7.03
C SER A 91 7.45 8.00 -6.19
N THR A 92 8.12 8.84 -5.40
CA THR A 92 9.19 8.43 -4.48
C THR A 92 8.72 8.20 -3.05
N MET A 93 7.49 8.63 -2.68
CA MET A 93 6.97 8.51 -1.31
C MET A 93 6.72 7.05 -0.91
N VAL A 94 6.11 6.26 -1.81
CA VAL A 94 5.94 4.82 -1.66
C VAL A 94 6.55 4.15 -2.87
N LYS A 95 7.42 3.19 -2.67
CA LYS A 95 8.13 2.50 -3.76
C LYS A 95 8.15 1.00 -3.56
N GLY A 96 7.83 0.26 -4.61
CA GLY A 96 7.96 -1.20 -4.64
C GLY A 96 9.29 -1.61 -5.26
N ILE A 97 9.96 -2.56 -4.63
CA ILE A 97 11.19 -3.21 -5.07
C ILE A 97 10.94 -4.70 -5.18
N ILE A 98 11.20 -5.27 -6.35
CA ILE A 98 11.00 -6.69 -6.61
C ILE A 98 12.33 -7.36 -6.95
N ALA A 99 12.58 -8.55 -6.40
CA ALA A 99 13.71 -9.38 -6.77
C ALA A 99 13.69 -9.70 -8.27
N GLY A 100 14.84 -9.55 -8.95
CA GLY A 100 14.92 -9.69 -10.40
C GLY A 100 14.55 -8.41 -11.19
N GLY A 101 14.18 -7.32 -10.49
CA GLY A 101 13.95 -6.01 -11.11
C GLY A 101 12.69 -5.93 -11.99
N TYR A 102 12.68 -4.99 -12.95
CA TYR A 102 11.50 -4.71 -13.78
C TYR A 102 10.98 -5.93 -14.56
N ASP A 103 11.88 -6.77 -15.07
CA ASP A 103 11.51 -7.99 -15.81
C ASP A 103 10.67 -8.95 -14.98
N ALA A 104 10.93 -9.01 -13.67
CA ALA A 104 10.18 -9.85 -12.74
C ALA A 104 8.71 -9.43 -12.54
N LEU A 105 8.31 -8.26 -13.00
CA LEU A 105 6.90 -7.83 -13.01
C LEU A 105 6.06 -8.62 -14.02
N VAL A 106 6.65 -8.94 -15.16
CA VAL A 106 5.94 -9.54 -16.31
C VAL A 106 6.25 -11.02 -16.53
N ARG A 107 7.35 -11.53 -15.97
CA ARG A 107 7.77 -12.94 -16.08
C ARG A 107 8.38 -13.45 -14.78
N SER A 108 8.45 -14.76 -14.58
CA SER A 108 9.18 -15.34 -13.46
C SER A 108 10.69 -15.27 -13.75
N ILE A 109 11.45 -14.83 -12.74
CA ILE A 109 12.93 -14.86 -12.76
C ILE A 109 13.36 -15.85 -11.69
N GLU A 110 13.75 -17.05 -12.12
CA GLU A 110 14.18 -18.11 -11.20
C GLU A 110 15.46 -17.72 -10.46
N GLY A 111 15.54 -18.10 -9.19
CA GLY A 111 16.69 -17.83 -8.34
C GLY A 111 16.83 -16.37 -7.87
N ALA A 112 16.05 -15.42 -8.37
CA ALA A 112 16.16 -14.03 -7.97
C ALA A 112 15.82 -13.80 -6.49
N GLU A 113 15.03 -14.68 -5.88
CA GLU A 113 14.63 -14.58 -4.46
C GLU A 113 15.66 -15.21 -3.51
N ASP A 114 16.58 -16.00 -4.01
CA ASP A 114 17.50 -16.80 -3.19
C ASP A 114 18.78 -16.06 -2.77
N ASN A 115 19.00 -14.85 -3.30
CA ASN A 115 20.22 -14.09 -3.05
C ASN A 115 20.01 -12.94 -2.04
N PRO A 116 20.48 -13.09 -0.78
CA PRO A 116 20.38 -12.03 0.23
C PRO A 116 21.31 -10.83 -0.08
N ILE A 117 22.40 -11.04 -0.83
CA ILE A 117 23.32 -9.96 -1.20
C ILE A 117 22.64 -8.98 -2.16
N ASP A 118 21.84 -9.48 -3.12
CA ASP A 118 21.04 -8.61 -3.99
C ASP A 118 19.98 -7.87 -3.22
N GLY A 119 19.40 -8.51 -2.17
CA GLY A 119 18.49 -7.84 -1.23
C GLY A 119 19.17 -6.69 -0.47
N ALA A 120 20.38 -6.90 0.03
CA ALA A 120 21.17 -5.85 0.67
C ALA A 120 21.58 -4.75 -0.31
N LYS A 121 21.91 -5.11 -1.55
CA LYS A 121 22.31 -4.15 -2.60
C LYS A 121 21.21 -3.17 -2.95
N VAL A 122 19.95 -3.61 -3.10
CA VAL A 122 18.86 -2.69 -3.44
C VAL A 122 18.64 -1.63 -2.36
N ILE A 123 18.95 -1.90 -1.09
CA ILE A 123 18.87 -0.90 -0.02
C ILE A 123 19.85 0.25 -0.27
N ILE A 124 21.05 -0.07 -0.74
CA ILE A 124 22.08 0.91 -1.10
C ILE A 124 21.67 1.68 -2.37
N ASP A 125 21.28 0.95 -3.42
CA ASP A 125 20.96 1.51 -4.73
C ASP A 125 19.78 2.49 -4.69
N TYR A 126 18.80 2.26 -3.80
CA TYR A 126 17.64 3.14 -3.60
C TYR A 126 17.87 4.28 -2.58
N GLY A 127 19.07 4.37 -2.00
CA GLY A 127 19.43 5.39 -1.02
C GLY A 127 18.55 5.33 0.23
N ILE A 128 18.28 4.12 0.72
CA ILE A 128 17.51 3.88 1.95
C ILE A 128 18.40 4.25 3.13
N ASN A 129 17.84 4.99 4.10
CA ASN A 129 18.54 5.59 5.23
C ASN A 129 17.67 5.57 6.51
N SER A 130 18.13 6.24 7.56
CA SER A 130 17.44 6.28 8.86
C SER A 130 16.06 6.92 8.85
N GLU A 131 15.71 7.72 7.85
CA GLU A 131 14.36 8.30 7.69
C GLU A 131 13.39 7.35 6.99
N SER A 132 13.92 6.34 6.29
CA SER A 132 13.16 5.40 5.49
C SER A 132 12.42 4.36 6.35
N THR A 133 11.35 3.80 5.78
CA THR A 133 10.69 2.60 6.27
C THR A 133 10.76 1.53 5.20
N VAL A 134 11.17 0.32 5.57
CA VAL A 134 11.21 -0.84 4.67
C VAL A 134 10.25 -1.91 5.19
N LEU A 135 9.25 -2.25 4.37
CA LEU A 135 8.37 -3.40 4.63
C LEU A 135 8.76 -4.54 3.70
N GLY A 136 9.39 -5.57 4.26
CA GLY A 136 9.61 -6.83 3.58
C GLY A 136 8.31 -7.62 3.47
N ILE A 137 8.08 -8.22 2.31
CA ILE A 137 6.86 -8.97 2.01
C ILE A 137 7.23 -10.36 1.54
N THR A 138 6.84 -11.39 2.29
CA THR A 138 7.09 -12.79 1.96
C THR A 138 6.01 -13.70 2.53
N ALA A 139 5.44 -14.59 1.74
CA ALA A 139 4.45 -15.54 2.26
C ALA A 139 5.10 -16.59 3.19
N SER A 140 6.29 -17.06 2.83
CA SER A 140 6.98 -18.19 3.49
C SER A 140 7.79 -17.86 4.75
N SER A 141 8.01 -16.57 5.04
CA SER A 141 8.90 -16.06 6.11
C SER A 141 10.41 -16.22 5.91
N THR A 142 10.89 -16.80 4.81
CA THR A 142 12.31 -17.20 4.67
C THR A 142 12.94 -16.77 3.35
N THR A 143 12.34 -15.88 2.59
CA THR A 143 12.88 -15.40 1.30
C THR A 143 14.21 -14.67 1.50
N PRO A 144 15.36 -15.21 1.06
CA PRO A 144 16.69 -14.64 1.37
C PRO A 144 16.85 -13.19 0.90
N PHE A 145 16.37 -12.85 -0.30
CA PHE A 145 16.35 -11.48 -0.81
C PHE A 145 15.67 -10.49 0.14
N VAL A 146 14.50 -10.85 0.69
CA VAL A 146 13.74 -9.98 1.61
C VAL A 146 14.46 -9.84 2.95
N LEU A 147 14.99 -10.95 3.48
CA LEU A 147 15.69 -10.93 4.77
C LEU A 147 16.98 -10.13 4.68
N GLY A 148 17.78 -10.32 3.62
CA GLY A 148 19.01 -9.54 3.39
C GLY A 148 18.74 -8.04 3.21
N ALA A 149 17.61 -7.68 2.56
CA ALA A 149 17.19 -6.29 2.46
C ALA A 149 16.81 -5.69 3.83
N LEU A 150 16.05 -6.41 4.66
CA LEU A 150 15.65 -5.93 5.99
C LEU A 150 16.83 -5.77 6.92
N GLU A 151 17.76 -6.73 6.94
CA GLU A 151 18.98 -6.67 7.74
C GLU A 151 19.81 -5.43 7.36
N LYS A 152 20.07 -5.23 6.06
CA LYS A 152 20.80 -4.06 5.57
C LYS A 152 20.07 -2.74 5.85
N ALA A 153 18.75 -2.71 5.72
CA ALA A 153 17.95 -1.53 6.05
C ALA A 153 18.08 -1.16 7.54
N LYS A 154 18.06 -2.17 8.41
CA LYS A 154 18.25 -1.97 9.86
C LYS A 154 19.64 -1.42 10.18
N GLU A 155 20.70 -1.92 9.52
CA GLU A 155 22.06 -1.37 9.67
C GLU A 155 22.13 0.13 9.32
N PHE A 156 21.31 0.59 8.34
CA PHE A 156 21.23 1.98 7.94
C PHE A 156 20.25 2.81 8.79
N GLY A 157 19.72 2.23 9.88
CA GLY A 157 18.82 2.90 10.83
C GLY A 157 17.38 3.04 10.34
N ALA A 158 17.02 2.45 9.20
CA ALA A 158 15.64 2.45 8.72
C ALA A 158 14.71 1.69 9.68
N MET A 159 13.45 2.10 9.73
CA MET A 159 12.42 1.30 10.37
C MET A 159 12.10 0.09 9.51
N THR A 160 12.08 -1.09 10.09
CA THR A 160 11.85 -2.34 9.39
C THR A 160 10.53 -3.00 9.80
N GLY A 161 9.82 -3.53 8.82
CA GLY A 161 8.62 -4.34 9.01
C GLY A 161 8.69 -5.60 8.17
N LEU A 162 8.01 -6.66 8.62
CA LEU A 162 7.87 -7.91 7.87
C LEU A 162 6.40 -8.32 7.82
N LEU A 163 5.84 -8.38 6.60
CA LEU A 163 4.52 -8.92 6.30
C LEU A 163 4.65 -10.34 5.77
N LEU A 164 4.00 -11.29 6.42
CA LEU A 164 4.11 -12.71 6.09
C LEU A 164 2.79 -13.46 6.33
N CYS A 165 2.67 -14.67 5.75
CA CYS A 165 1.52 -15.54 5.91
C CYS A 165 1.88 -16.88 6.58
N ASN A 166 2.86 -16.86 7.46
CA ASN A 166 3.39 -18.02 8.18
C ASN A 166 3.72 -17.64 9.62
N ASN A 167 4.17 -18.60 10.43
CA ASN A 167 4.69 -18.31 11.76
C ASN A 167 5.93 -17.39 11.66
N PRO A 168 5.98 -16.32 12.45
CA PRO A 168 7.06 -15.37 12.35
C PRO A 168 8.37 -15.95 12.91
N PRO A 169 9.50 -15.77 12.19
CA PRO A 169 10.82 -16.07 12.75
C PRO A 169 11.21 -15.03 13.81
N LYS A 170 12.14 -15.39 14.68
CA LYS A 170 12.80 -14.41 15.55
C LYS A 170 13.88 -13.68 14.74
N LEU A 171 13.68 -12.40 14.51
CA LEU A 171 14.61 -11.56 13.75
C LEU A 171 14.82 -10.25 14.52
N GLU A 172 16.02 -10.04 15.06
CA GLU A 172 16.36 -8.86 15.86
C GLU A 172 16.40 -7.56 15.02
N TYR A 173 16.55 -7.71 13.70
CA TYR A 173 16.58 -6.59 12.77
C TYR A 173 15.19 -6.20 12.22
N VAL A 174 14.10 -6.76 12.78
CA VAL A 174 12.72 -6.42 12.39
C VAL A 174 11.98 -5.75 13.53
N ASP A 175 11.57 -4.50 13.35
CA ASP A 175 10.86 -3.70 14.36
C ASP A 175 9.38 -4.08 14.47
N HIS A 176 8.73 -4.42 13.35
CA HIS A 176 7.30 -4.73 13.27
C HIS A 176 7.07 -6.02 12.49
N ILE A 177 6.32 -6.94 13.07
CA ILE A 177 5.92 -8.18 12.39
C ILE A 177 4.41 -8.18 12.23
N ILE A 178 3.94 -8.40 11.00
CA ILE A 178 2.53 -8.54 10.63
C ILE A 178 2.37 -9.95 10.04
N SER A 179 1.92 -10.91 10.86
CA SER A 179 1.74 -12.31 10.46
C SER A 179 0.26 -12.61 10.26
N ILE A 180 -0.14 -12.82 9.01
CA ILE A 180 -1.52 -13.14 8.62
C ILE A 180 -1.62 -14.62 8.27
N ILE A 181 -2.08 -15.43 9.19
CA ILE A 181 -2.22 -16.88 9.00
C ILE A 181 -3.51 -17.19 8.24
N VAL A 182 -3.40 -17.47 6.95
CA VAL A 182 -4.52 -17.79 6.06
C VAL A 182 -4.75 -19.31 5.88
N GLY A 183 -3.94 -20.13 6.56
CA GLY A 183 -3.96 -21.59 6.39
C GLY A 183 -3.28 -22.06 5.08
N PRO A 184 -3.30 -23.39 4.83
CA PRO A 184 -2.78 -23.97 3.61
C PRO A 184 -3.55 -23.48 2.37
N GLU A 185 -2.84 -23.30 1.26
CA GLU A 185 -3.48 -22.93 -0.01
C GLU A 185 -4.30 -24.07 -0.62
N VAL A 186 -5.27 -23.72 -1.45
CA VAL A 186 -6.07 -24.71 -2.21
C VAL A 186 -5.19 -25.61 -3.07
N ILE A 187 -4.12 -25.06 -3.64
CA ILE A 187 -3.02 -25.81 -4.24
C ILE A 187 -1.79 -25.58 -3.36
N SER A 188 -1.29 -26.62 -2.72
CA SER A 188 -0.18 -26.54 -1.77
C SER A 188 1.00 -25.74 -2.30
N GLY A 189 1.51 -24.81 -1.52
CA GLY A 189 2.63 -23.94 -1.89
C GLY A 189 2.28 -22.82 -2.88
N SER A 190 1.06 -22.75 -3.43
CA SER A 190 0.66 -21.73 -4.41
C SER A 190 0.26 -20.40 -3.73
N THR A 191 1.20 -19.74 -3.09
CA THR A 191 1.01 -18.53 -2.25
C THR A 191 0.55 -17.28 -3.01
N ARG A 192 0.35 -17.37 -4.32
CA ARG A 192 -0.30 -16.32 -5.11
C ARG A 192 -1.80 -16.20 -4.81
N MET A 193 -2.42 -17.16 -4.12
CA MET A 193 -3.86 -17.25 -3.83
C MET A 193 -4.20 -16.54 -2.51
N LYS A 194 -4.58 -17.25 -1.43
CA LYS A 194 -4.99 -16.63 -0.15
C LYS A 194 -3.92 -15.72 0.45
N ALA A 195 -2.66 -16.15 0.45
CA ALA A 195 -1.55 -15.34 0.93
C ALA A 195 -1.36 -14.07 0.08
N GLY A 196 -1.50 -14.17 -1.24
CA GLY A 196 -1.50 -13.01 -2.14
C GLY A 196 -2.66 -12.07 -1.86
N THR A 197 -3.88 -12.59 -1.69
CA THR A 197 -5.08 -11.81 -1.34
C THR A 197 -4.90 -11.09 0.00
N ALA A 198 -4.42 -11.78 1.04
CA ALA A 198 -4.13 -11.18 2.34
C ALA A 198 -3.09 -10.05 2.23
N THR A 199 -2.00 -10.31 1.52
CA THR A 199 -0.95 -9.32 1.27
C THR A 199 -1.54 -8.06 0.62
N LYS A 200 -2.28 -8.20 -0.50
CA LYS A 200 -2.92 -7.08 -1.18
C LYS A 200 -3.83 -6.28 -0.26
N MET A 201 -4.65 -6.93 0.55
CA MET A 201 -5.56 -6.24 1.49
C MET A 201 -4.78 -5.45 2.54
N VAL A 202 -3.73 -6.01 3.12
CA VAL A 202 -2.90 -5.34 4.12
C VAL A 202 -2.15 -4.15 3.52
N LEU A 203 -1.56 -4.27 2.33
CA LEU A 203 -0.88 -3.15 1.66
C LEU A 203 -1.85 -2.00 1.40
N ASN A 204 -3.05 -2.28 0.89
CA ASN A 204 -4.08 -1.26 0.70
C ASN A 204 -4.51 -0.60 2.03
N MET A 205 -4.61 -1.36 3.14
CA MET A 205 -4.87 -0.79 4.46
C MET A 205 -3.76 0.17 4.89
N ILE A 206 -2.50 -0.19 4.66
CA ILE A 206 -1.33 0.61 5.03
C ILE A 206 -1.34 1.93 4.26
N THR A 207 -1.35 1.90 2.93
CA THR A 207 -1.25 3.12 2.12
C THR A 207 -2.50 3.99 2.23
N THR A 208 -3.70 3.40 2.17
CA THR A 208 -4.94 4.17 2.31
C THR A 208 -5.01 4.87 3.66
N THR A 209 -4.70 4.17 4.76
CA THR A 209 -4.70 4.77 6.10
C THR A 209 -3.62 5.86 6.22
N LEU A 210 -2.41 5.61 5.69
CA LEU A 210 -1.35 6.61 5.63
C LEU A 210 -1.85 7.88 4.92
N MET A 211 -2.43 7.75 3.73
CA MET A 211 -2.89 8.90 2.94
C MET A 211 -4.03 9.66 3.62
N ILE A 212 -4.97 8.97 4.27
CA ILE A 212 -6.02 9.61 5.09
C ILE A 212 -5.38 10.43 6.23
N LYS A 213 -4.38 9.88 6.93
CA LYS A 213 -3.67 10.56 8.03
C LYS A 213 -2.72 11.68 7.57
N LEU A 214 -2.42 11.72 6.27
CA LEU A 214 -1.71 12.82 5.60
C LEU A 214 -2.67 13.87 4.99
N ASN A 215 -3.95 13.84 5.35
CA ASN A 215 -4.97 14.78 4.87
C ASN A 215 -5.23 14.71 3.35
N LYS A 216 -5.01 13.55 2.72
CA LYS A 216 -5.22 13.36 1.28
C LYS A 216 -6.70 13.15 0.90
N THR A 217 -7.57 13.02 1.90
CA THR A 217 -9.02 12.83 1.72
C THR A 217 -9.83 13.85 2.50
N TYR A 218 -11.09 14.02 2.12
CA TYR A 218 -12.12 14.75 2.90
C TYR A 218 -13.36 13.87 3.03
N GLY A 219 -13.65 13.40 4.25
CA GLY A 219 -14.54 12.27 4.43
C GLY A 219 -13.99 11.06 3.66
N ASN A 220 -14.79 10.46 2.81
CA ASN A 220 -14.40 9.37 1.90
C ASN A 220 -14.10 9.85 0.46
N LEU A 221 -14.03 11.18 0.24
CA LEU A 221 -13.78 11.76 -1.07
C LEU A 221 -12.27 11.94 -1.32
N MET A 222 -11.86 11.59 -2.53
CA MET A 222 -10.48 11.73 -3.03
C MET A 222 -10.27 13.17 -3.51
N VAL A 223 -10.05 14.10 -2.56
CA VAL A 223 -9.95 15.55 -2.86
C VAL A 223 -8.54 16.00 -3.23
N ASP A 224 -7.51 15.20 -2.95
CA ASP A 224 -6.11 15.54 -3.25
C ASP A 224 -5.68 15.00 -4.63
N LEU A 225 -6.60 14.97 -5.56
CA LEU A 225 -6.30 14.65 -6.95
C LEU A 225 -5.97 15.92 -7.75
N LYS A 226 -5.07 15.77 -8.70
CA LYS A 226 -4.83 16.76 -9.76
C LYS A 226 -5.35 16.18 -11.08
N ALA A 227 -6.28 16.90 -11.71
CA ALA A 227 -6.89 16.47 -12.95
C ALA A 227 -5.86 16.48 -14.10
N SER A 228 -5.47 15.30 -14.57
CA SER A 228 -4.47 15.11 -15.62
C SER A 228 -5.01 14.40 -16.87
N ASN A 229 -6.22 13.84 -16.80
CA ASN A 229 -6.92 13.18 -17.90
C ASN A 229 -8.43 13.40 -17.78
N GLU A 230 -9.18 13.12 -18.85
CA GLU A 230 -10.63 13.35 -18.92
C GLU A 230 -11.40 12.75 -17.75
N LYS A 231 -11.11 11.51 -17.37
CA LYS A 231 -11.74 10.83 -16.22
C LYS A 231 -11.49 11.58 -14.90
N LEU A 232 -10.29 12.12 -14.71
CA LEU A 232 -9.95 12.86 -13.48
C LEU A 232 -10.56 14.27 -13.49
N TRP A 233 -10.70 14.91 -14.65
CA TRP A 233 -11.43 16.16 -14.79
C TRP A 233 -12.90 15.98 -14.43
N ASP A 234 -13.60 14.98 -15.01
CA ASP A 234 -14.99 14.69 -14.64
C ASP A 234 -15.15 14.39 -13.15
N ARG A 235 -14.29 13.52 -12.60
CA ARG A 235 -14.32 13.17 -11.17
C ARG A 235 -14.10 14.40 -10.29
N GLY A 236 -13.10 15.22 -10.58
CA GLY A 236 -12.81 16.45 -9.82
C GLY A 236 -13.98 17.44 -9.85
N THR A 237 -14.57 17.65 -11.02
CA THR A 237 -15.75 18.49 -11.21
C THR A 237 -16.93 18.01 -10.36
N ARG A 238 -17.24 16.72 -10.35
CA ARG A 238 -18.32 16.14 -9.54
C ARG A 238 -18.07 16.25 -8.03
N ILE A 239 -16.80 16.11 -7.61
CA ILE A 239 -16.44 16.31 -6.19
C ILE A 239 -16.66 17.76 -5.78
N ILE A 240 -16.25 18.74 -6.61
CA ILE A 240 -16.48 20.16 -6.37
C ILE A 240 -17.98 20.44 -6.32
N GLN A 241 -18.75 20.00 -7.32
CA GLN A 241 -20.20 20.13 -7.35
C GLN A 241 -20.84 19.59 -6.06
N HIS A 242 -20.45 18.42 -5.62
CA HIS A 242 -20.99 17.81 -4.39
C HIS A 242 -20.69 18.61 -3.11
N LEU A 243 -19.55 19.29 -3.06
CA LEU A 243 -19.09 20.00 -1.86
C LEU A 243 -19.41 21.51 -1.88
N THR A 244 -19.81 22.08 -3.02
CA THR A 244 -20.00 23.54 -3.17
C THR A 244 -21.39 23.95 -3.62
N ASP A 245 -22.24 23.04 -4.00
CA ASP A 245 -23.58 23.26 -4.56
C ASP A 245 -23.58 24.03 -5.91
N LEU A 246 -22.45 24.14 -6.59
CA LEU A 246 -22.34 24.72 -7.92
C LEU A 246 -22.91 23.78 -9.00
N SER A 247 -23.27 24.36 -10.16
CA SER A 247 -23.56 23.56 -11.36
C SER A 247 -22.33 22.78 -11.81
N TYR A 248 -22.51 21.77 -12.65
CA TYR A 248 -21.38 21.03 -13.25
C TYR A 248 -20.45 21.97 -14.03
N ASP A 249 -21.02 22.83 -14.87
CA ASP A 249 -20.26 23.74 -15.73
C ASP A 249 -19.47 24.78 -14.91
N ASP A 250 -20.06 25.31 -13.85
CA ASP A 250 -19.36 26.25 -12.96
C ASP A 250 -18.30 25.56 -12.13
N SER A 251 -18.55 24.33 -11.68
CA SER A 251 -17.53 23.49 -11.01
C SER A 251 -16.35 23.18 -11.93
N LEU A 252 -16.61 22.92 -13.23
CA LEU A 252 -15.56 22.70 -14.21
C LEU A 252 -14.71 23.96 -14.44
N LYS A 253 -15.35 25.11 -14.63
CA LYS A 253 -14.64 26.41 -14.76
C LYS A 253 -13.79 26.70 -13.51
N LEU A 254 -14.33 26.45 -12.32
CA LEU A 254 -13.62 26.62 -11.07
C LEU A 254 -12.41 25.69 -10.97
N LEU A 255 -12.55 24.42 -11.35
CA LEU A 255 -11.45 23.48 -11.39
C LEU A 255 -10.36 23.90 -12.40
N GLN A 256 -10.75 24.44 -13.54
CA GLN A 256 -9.83 25.01 -14.53
C GLN A 256 -9.04 26.20 -13.94
N SER A 257 -9.72 27.14 -13.25
CA SER A 257 -9.06 28.27 -12.60
C SER A 257 -8.14 27.88 -11.44
N ALA A 258 -8.30 26.67 -10.91
CA ALA A 258 -7.43 26.07 -9.89
C ALA A 258 -6.34 25.15 -10.47
N ASP A 259 -6.05 25.22 -11.77
CA ASP A 259 -5.07 24.35 -12.48
C ASP A 259 -5.30 22.84 -12.28
N GLY A 260 -6.57 22.43 -12.17
CA GLY A 260 -6.97 21.04 -11.95
C GLY A 260 -6.84 20.54 -10.52
N GLU A 261 -6.53 21.41 -9.56
CA GLU A 261 -6.37 21.06 -8.15
C GLU A 261 -7.74 21.13 -7.41
N VAL A 262 -8.32 19.98 -7.14
CA VAL A 262 -9.66 19.89 -6.55
C VAL A 262 -9.77 20.56 -5.17
N LYS A 263 -8.79 20.33 -4.28
CA LYS A 263 -8.76 20.98 -2.97
C LYS A 263 -8.73 22.51 -3.07
N THR A 264 -7.86 23.02 -3.95
CA THR A 264 -7.73 24.45 -4.19
C THR A 264 -9.06 25.02 -4.68
N ALA A 265 -9.69 24.40 -5.68
CA ALA A 265 -10.99 24.81 -6.18
C ALA A 265 -12.07 24.88 -5.08
N ILE A 266 -12.17 23.86 -4.24
CA ILE A 266 -13.15 23.81 -3.13
C ILE A 266 -12.94 24.98 -2.15
N VAL A 267 -11.70 25.25 -1.76
CA VAL A 267 -11.40 26.34 -0.81
C VAL A 267 -11.61 27.69 -1.45
N MET A 268 -11.24 27.89 -2.73
CA MET A 268 -11.54 29.12 -3.48
C MET A 268 -13.03 29.45 -3.40
N GLU A 269 -13.88 28.47 -3.66
CA GLU A 269 -15.33 28.68 -3.64
C GLU A 269 -15.86 28.93 -2.22
N LYS A 270 -15.51 28.07 -1.27
CA LYS A 270 -16.08 28.14 0.10
C LYS A 270 -15.62 29.37 0.88
N LEU A 271 -14.39 29.86 0.65
CA LEU A 271 -13.82 31.00 1.35
C LEU A 271 -13.72 32.27 0.49
N LYS A 272 -14.12 32.19 -0.78
CA LYS A 272 -14.04 33.30 -1.76
C LYS A 272 -12.62 33.89 -1.85
N MET A 273 -11.64 33.00 -2.00
CA MET A 273 -10.21 33.30 -2.06
C MET A 273 -9.64 33.08 -3.46
N GLU A 274 -8.58 33.80 -3.79
CA GLU A 274 -7.79 33.55 -5.01
C GLU A 274 -6.93 32.26 -4.86
N ALA A 275 -6.62 31.63 -6.00
CA ALA A 275 -5.90 30.35 -6.02
C ALA A 275 -4.55 30.39 -5.27
N GLY A 276 -3.80 31.48 -5.41
CA GLY A 276 -2.49 31.67 -4.76
C GLY A 276 -2.60 31.66 -3.23
N ASP A 277 -3.52 32.46 -2.68
CA ASP A 277 -3.75 32.55 -1.24
C ASP A 277 -4.34 31.24 -0.68
N THR A 278 -5.16 30.57 -1.48
CA THR A 278 -5.75 29.27 -1.15
C THR A 278 -4.65 28.21 -0.98
N ARG A 279 -3.70 28.13 -1.93
CA ARG A 279 -2.57 27.20 -1.85
C ARG A 279 -1.71 27.46 -0.60
N LYS A 280 -1.41 28.74 -0.33
CA LYS A 280 -0.70 29.15 0.89
C LYS A 280 -1.41 28.67 2.15
N LYS A 281 -2.72 28.95 2.26
CA LYS A 281 -3.55 28.56 3.41
C LYS A 281 -3.63 27.03 3.58
N LEU A 282 -3.75 26.26 2.48
CA LEU A 282 -3.71 24.80 2.52
C LEU A 282 -2.35 24.30 3.02
N ASN A 283 -1.24 24.86 2.56
CA ASN A 283 0.11 24.49 3.00
C ASN A 283 0.34 24.76 4.48
N GLU A 284 -0.06 25.93 4.98
CA GLU A 284 0.00 26.29 6.41
C GLU A 284 -0.79 25.30 7.29
N ASN A 285 -1.86 24.72 6.76
CA ASN A 285 -2.68 23.70 7.42
C ASN A 285 -2.30 22.27 7.04
N LYS A 286 -1.06 22.03 6.55
CA LYS A 286 -0.56 20.70 6.15
C LYS A 286 -1.49 19.96 5.19
N GLY A 287 -2.12 20.67 4.27
CA GLY A 287 -3.05 20.14 3.29
C GLY A 287 -4.41 19.71 3.84
N SER A 288 -4.76 20.04 5.08
CA SER A 288 -6.04 19.64 5.69
C SER A 288 -7.17 20.53 5.21
N LEU A 289 -7.99 20.06 4.27
CA LEU A 289 -9.19 20.76 3.82
C LEU A 289 -10.15 21.01 4.99
N ARG A 290 -10.29 20.08 5.92
CA ARG A 290 -11.18 20.21 7.09
C ARG A 290 -10.77 21.38 7.98
N LYS A 291 -9.48 21.51 8.33
CA LYS A 291 -8.98 22.62 9.14
C LYS A 291 -9.18 23.95 8.45
N VAL A 292 -8.88 24.02 7.16
CA VAL A 292 -9.04 25.25 6.37
C VAL A 292 -10.49 25.70 6.31
N LEU A 293 -11.45 24.80 6.12
CA LEU A 293 -12.87 25.13 6.03
C LEU A 293 -13.51 25.45 7.38
N ASN A 294 -13.08 24.78 8.46
CA ASN A 294 -13.63 25.02 9.81
C ASN A 294 -12.99 26.23 10.51
N GLY A 295 -11.97 26.85 9.95
CA GLY A 295 -11.26 27.96 10.58
C GLY A 295 -10.41 27.55 11.79
N GLU A 296 -10.14 26.25 11.99
CA GLU A 296 -9.29 25.75 13.08
C GLU A 296 -7.82 26.08 12.76
N LEU A 297 -7.22 26.95 13.60
CA LEU A 297 -5.76 27.15 13.57
C LEU A 297 -5.05 25.91 14.07
N SER A 298 -3.99 25.50 13.36
CA SER A 298 -3.17 24.31 13.66
C SER A 298 -2.27 24.49 14.88
#